data_4ac0498bd194cb0b3688c224591d264b
#
_entry.id   4ac0498bd194cb0b3688c224591d264b
#
_cell.length_a   1.000
_cell.length_b   1.000
_cell.length_c   1.000
_cell.angle_alpha   90.00
_cell.angle_beta   90.00
_cell.angle_gamma   90.00
#
_symmetry.space_group_name_H-M   'P 1'
#
loop_
_entity.id
_entity.type
_entity.pdbx_description
1 polymer ?
#
loop_
_entity_poly.entity_id
_entity_poly.type
_entity_poly.pdbx_seq_one_letter_code
_entity_poly.pdbx_strand_id
1 'polypeptide(L)'
;MNNYFIDKRGKLLFTIKNNSNDVVDANAVKCNFNECTVSINKNHVFRGIHVNQFDKLVTCVNGKILDIIINFNDTDDDYLIPKYYYLDPKTEFFEILVKKNHGHAFLSLEDDSVLVYHFNGIFREEDTKHLHFSDPFINMQLPISANQLIISDKDNIKNFVKKIDYAVFGSTGFMGSNIINKLKLKNKNFIVCNLRLQNVDEISNFLDIYNPKYVINCAGLTGSPNIFWCDDNKTETIESNVTYQLTLAKLCFDKKIHLTCFGSGGIFEDDKMYSEEEEGNFKKNFYSECRIHLENIIKIYSNVLYLRINYPISSEKSDKNLLTKMLTYKNIESVELSITCIDDLFFILFDMIENNEVGICNFVNPGSIKLSEILEIYNKYNENNPHIFNIVTRSTNADNNNRRSYSCLQTNKLNKYNPKDIKMAIETCCKKYNADNAYYNEDN
;
A
#
# COMPACT_ATOMS: atom_id res chain seq x y z
N MET A 1 20.70 -26.67 -36.13
CA MET A 1 21.01 -28.11 -36.11
C MET A 1 20.38 -28.71 -34.87
N ASN A 2 19.73 -29.87 -34.97
CA ASN A 2 19.11 -30.48 -33.82
C ASN A 2 20.21 -30.97 -32.86
N ASN A 3 20.18 -30.50 -31.62
CA ASN A 3 21.12 -30.90 -30.57
C ASN A 3 20.82 -32.28 -29.98
N TYR A 4 20.13 -33.14 -30.70
CA TYR A 4 19.80 -34.48 -30.23
C TYR A 4 19.76 -35.52 -31.34
N PHE A 5 19.99 -36.77 -30.97
CA PHE A 5 19.77 -37.93 -31.79
C PHE A 5 18.70 -38.82 -31.16
N ILE A 6 17.82 -39.40 -31.99
CA ILE A 6 16.80 -40.37 -31.57
C ILE A 6 17.08 -41.68 -32.28
N ASP A 7 17.17 -42.80 -31.53
CA ASP A 7 17.20 -44.14 -32.05
C ASP A 7 16.35 -45.09 -31.18
N LYS A 8 16.35 -46.40 -31.45
CA LYS A 8 15.59 -47.41 -30.70
C LYS A 8 15.94 -47.48 -29.20
N ARG A 9 17.03 -46.87 -28.75
CA ARG A 9 17.46 -46.81 -27.35
C ARG A 9 16.93 -45.57 -26.63
N GLY A 10 16.40 -44.58 -27.37
CA GLY A 10 15.89 -43.34 -26.82
C GLY A 10 16.49 -42.11 -27.46
N LYS A 11 16.59 -41.03 -26.72
CA LYS A 11 17.05 -39.72 -27.17
C LYS A 11 18.37 -39.35 -26.51
N LEU A 12 19.40 -39.05 -27.31
CA LEU A 12 20.68 -38.51 -26.86
C LEU A 12 20.67 -36.97 -27.07
N LEU A 13 20.76 -36.23 -25.97
CA LEU A 13 20.82 -34.78 -25.97
C LEU A 13 22.25 -34.29 -25.77
N PHE A 14 22.69 -33.34 -26.60
CA PHE A 14 23.94 -32.62 -26.39
C PHE A 14 23.60 -31.26 -25.74
N THR A 15 23.87 -31.18 -24.45
CA THR A 15 23.61 -29.91 -23.69
C THR A 15 24.68 -28.86 -23.96
N ILE A 16 25.92 -29.32 -24.35
CA ILE A 16 27.01 -28.46 -24.81
C ILE A 16 27.70 -29.13 -25.97
N LYS A 17 27.87 -28.42 -27.09
CA LYS A 17 28.65 -28.89 -28.22
C LYS A 17 29.70 -27.81 -28.58
N ASN A 18 30.96 -28.05 -28.20
CA ASN A 18 32.08 -27.25 -28.67
C ASN A 18 32.42 -27.64 -30.12
N ASN A 19 31.89 -26.87 -31.07
CA ASN A 19 32.32 -26.99 -32.47
C ASN A 19 33.48 -26.00 -32.71
N SER A 20 34.67 -26.53 -32.86
CA SER A 20 35.89 -25.71 -33.07
C SER A 20 35.93 -25.04 -34.46
N ASN A 21 35.01 -25.31 -35.40
CA ASN A 21 35.13 -24.87 -36.79
C ASN A 21 33.83 -24.38 -37.49
N ASP A 22 32.71 -24.27 -36.83
CA ASP A 22 31.50 -23.74 -37.49
C ASP A 22 31.19 -22.32 -37.01
N VAL A 23 30.89 -21.46 -37.97
CA VAL A 23 30.31 -20.12 -37.71
C VAL A 23 28.96 -20.36 -37.03
N VAL A 24 28.97 -20.27 -35.74
CA VAL A 24 27.77 -20.34 -34.92
C VAL A 24 27.01 -19.02 -35.12
N ASP A 25 25.70 -19.14 -35.36
CA ASP A 25 24.74 -18.05 -35.37
C ASP A 25 25.13 -16.94 -34.39
N ALA A 26 25.03 -15.68 -34.83
CA ALA A 26 25.52 -14.48 -34.12
C ALA A 26 24.96 -14.28 -32.69
N ASN A 27 24.07 -15.17 -32.24
CA ASN A 27 23.51 -15.22 -30.89
C ASN A 27 24.11 -16.29 -29.98
N ALA A 28 25.03 -17.13 -30.46
CA ALA A 28 25.68 -18.14 -29.62
C ALA A 28 26.82 -17.50 -28.82
N VAL A 29 26.50 -17.15 -27.57
CA VAL A 29 27.47 -16.69 -26.58
C VAL A 29 28.51 -17.82 -26.39
N LYS A 30 29.80 -17.53 -26.57
CA LYS A 30 30.91 -18.41 -26.15
C LYS A 30 30.90 -18.47 -24.62
N CYS A 31 30.13 -19.38 -24.05
CA CYS A 31 30.13 -19.62 -22.62
C CYS A 31 31.19 -20.68 -22.29
N ASN A 32 32.20 -20.32 -21.52
CA ASN A 32 33.10 -21.28 -20.88
C ASN A 32 32.39 -21.74 -19.60
N PHE A 33 31.74 -22.90 -19.64
CA PHE A 33 31.12 -23.50 -18.47
C PHE A 33 32.17 -24.19 -17.60
N ASN A 34 32.17 -23.84 -16.31
CA ASN A 34 33.17 -24.34 -15.35
C ASN A 34 32.59 -25.38 -14.40
N GLU A 35 31.26 -25.40 -14.23
CA GLU A 35 30.58 -26.31 -13.30
C GLU A 35 29.26 -26.79 -13.91
N CYS A 36 28.88 -28.03 -13.55
CA CYS A 36 27.62 -28.62 -13.95
C CYS A 36 26.91 -29.25 -12.74
N THR A 37 25.61 -28.94 -12.59
CA THR A 37 24.77 -29.49 -11.52
C THR A 37 23.48 -30.03 -12.08
N VAL A 38 22.92 -31.05 -11.43
CA VAL A 38 21.66 -31.69 -11.81
C VAL A 38 20.69 -31.61 -10.65
N SER A 39 19.43 -31.27 -10.95
CA SER A 39 18.34 -31.37 -9.98
C SER A 39 17.24 -32.31 -10.49
N ILE A 40 16.73 -33.16 -9.59
CA ILE A 40 15.59 -34.04 -9.81
C ILE A 40 14.46 -33.57 -8.94
N ASN A 41 13.29 -33.32 -9.50
CA ASN A 41 12.22 -32.59 -8.85
C ASN A 41 10.90 -33.35 -8.94
N LYS A 42 10.17 -33.40 -7.82
CA LYS A 42 8.79 -33.86 -7.80
C LYS A 42 7.89 -32.77 -8.43
N ASN A 43 6.69 -33.15 -8.81
CA ASN A 43 5.67 -32.19 -9.22
C ASN A 43 5.42 -31.12 -8.13
N HIS A 44 5.13 -29.90 -8.53
CA HIS A 44 4.91 -28.73 -7.65
C HIS A 44 6.14 -28.26 -6.85
N VAL A 45 7.33 -28.80 -7.09
CA VAL A 45 8.56 -28.23 -6.50
C VAL A 45 8.83 -26.88 -7.13
N PHE A 46 8.95 -25.89 -6.27
CA PHE A 46 9.42 -24.53 -6.63
C PHE A 46 10.83 -24.32 -6.08
N ARG A 47 11.73 -23.80 -6.91
CA ARG A 47 13.08 -23.36 -6.51
C ARG A 47 13.34 -21.97 -7.03
N GLY A 48 13.85 -21.11 -6.18
CA GLY A 48 14.18 -19.71 -6.50
C GLY A 48 13.41 -18.72 -5.63
N ILE A 49 13.57 -17.47 -5.85
CA ILE A 49 14.27 -16.73 -6.92
C ILE A 49 15.75 -16.62 -6.53
N HIS A 50 16.66 -17.14 -7.36
CA HIS A 50 18.10 -17.10 -7.12
C HIS A 50 18.77 -16.15 -8.12
N VAL A 51 19.43 -15.10 -7.62
CA VAL A 51 20.17 -14.15 -8.45
C VAL A 51 21.66 -14.46 -8.33
N ASN A 52 22.29 -14.84 -9.44
CA ASN A 52 23.72 -15.18 -9.52
C ASN A 52 24.51 -14.11 -10.28
N GLN A 53 25.81 -14.03 -10.01
CA GLN A 53 26.75 -13.11 -10.67
C GLN A 53 27.42 -13.72 -11.91
N PHE A 54 26.87 -14.81 -12.45
CA PHE A 54 27.38 -15.52 -13.62
C PHE A 54 26.21 -15.99 -14.50
N ASP A 55 26.51 -16.27 -15.77
CA ASP A 55 25.56 -16.83 -16.71
C ASP A 55 25.38 -18.34 -16.45
N LYS A 56 24.18 -18.86 -16.64
CA LYS A 56 23.90 -20.28 -16.54
C LYS A 56 22.97 -20.73 -17.67
N LEU A 57 23.32 -21.85 -18.31
CA LEU A 57 22.44 -22.55 -19.22
C LEU A 57 21.64 -23.57 -18.41
N VAL A 58 20.32 -23.50 -18.54
CA VAL A 58 19.36 -24.40 -17.87
C VAL A 58 18.74 -25.30 -18.94
N THR A 59 18.89 -26.60 -18.82
CA THR A 59 18.37 -27.59 -19.78
C THR A 59 17.42 -28.55 -19.08
N CYS A 60 16.17 -28.63 -19.52
CA CYS A 60 15.22 -29.65 -19.10
C CYS A 60 15.47 -30.93 -19.90
N VAL A 61 15.89 -32.01 -19.24
CA VAL A 61 16.20 -33.29 -19.89
C VAL A 61 15.12 -34.36 -19.67
N ASN A 62 14.26 -34.16 -18.66
CA ASN A 62 13.08 -34.99 -18.40
C ASN A 62 11.98 -34.21 -17.75
N GLY A 63 10.70 -34.55 -18.00
CA GLY A 63 9.55 -33.89 -17.42
C GLY A 63 9.23 -32.57 -18.08
N LYS A 64 8.53 -31.69 -17.35
CA LYS A 64 8.10 -30.36 -17.81
C LYS A 64 8.26 -29.30 -16.72
N ILE A 65 8.79 -28.16 -17.08
CA ILE A 65 9.13 -27.06 -16.16
C ILE A 65 8.51 -25.76 -16.65
N LEU A 66 7.94 -24.98 -15.74
CA LEU A 66 7.71 -23.57 -15.93
C LEU A 66 8.94 -22.81 -15.38
N ASP A 67 9.79 -22.36 -16.26
CA ASP A 67 10.98 -21.59 -15.95
C ASP A 67 10.65 -20.07 -15.90
N ILE A 68 11.26 -19.34 -14.98
CA ILE A 68 10.92 -17.93 -14.71
C ILE A 68 12.20 -17.13 -14.59
N ILE A 69 12.34 -16.12 -15.43
CA ILE A 69 13.50 -15.23 -15.46
C ILE A 69 13.05 -13.80 -15.14
N ILE A 70 13.77 -13.13 -14.23
CA ILE A 70 13.50 -11.77 -13.80
C ILE A 70 14.77 -10.93 -13.99
N ASN A 71 14.67 -9.81 -14.72
CA ASN A 71 15.78 -8.89 -14.91
C ASN A 71 15.97 -8.00 -13.66
N PHE A 72 17.20 -7.98 -13.10
CA PHE A 72 17.57 -7.13 -11.95
C PHE A 72 18.48 -5.95 -12.32
N ASN A 73 18.59 -5.63 -13.61
CA ASN A 73 19.26 -4.43 -14.06
C ASN A 73 18.25 -3.27 -14.10
N ASP A 74 18.39 -2.31 -13.21
CA ASP A 74 17.43 -1.20 -12.99
C ASP A 74 17.42 -0.15 -14.11
N THR A 75 18.34 -0.26 -15.08
CA THR A 75 18.38 0.59 -16.27
C THR A 75 17.52 0.06 -17.43
N ASP A 76 17.03 -1.16 -17.34
CA ASP A 76 16.30 -1.84 -18.41
C ASP A 76 14.78 -1.71 -18.23
N ASP A 77 14.05 -1.60 -19.34
CA ASP A 77 12.58 -1.43 -19.34
C ASP A 77 11.83 -2.63 -18.71
N ASP A 78 12.44 -3.82 -18.69
CA ASP A 78 11.88 -5.02 -18.11
C ASP A 78 12.38 -5.32 -16.69
N TYR A 79 12.89 -4.30 -15.99
CA TYR A 79 13.32 -4.43 -14.59
C TYR A 79 12.21 -4.98 -13.69
N LEU A 80 12.51 -6.07 -12.97
CA LEU A 80 11.62 -6.81 -12.08
C LEU A 80 10.36 -7.42 -12.75
N ILE A 81 10.27 -7.42 -14.07
CA ILE A 81 9.13 -8.06 -14.78
C ILE A 81 9.45 -9.53 -14.99
N PRO A 82 8.69 -10.48 -14.41
CA PRO A 82 8.93 -11.90 -14.60
C PRO A 82 8.53 -12.35 -16.02
N LYS A 83 9.42 -13.08 -16.68
CA LYS A 83 9.18 -13.73 -17.97
C LYS A 83 9.07 -15.24 -17.75
N TYR A 84 8.10 -15.87 -18.40
CA TYR A 84 7.72 -17.26 -18.19
C TYR A 84 8.00 -18.10 -19.43
N TYR A 85 8.66 -19.26 -19.25
CA TYR A 85 9.05 -20.17 -20.31
C TYR A 85 8.71 -21.60 -19.94
N TYR A 86 8.07 -22.35 -20.87
CA TYR A 86 7.84 -23.77 -20.67
C TYR A 86 8.97 -24.57 -21.29
N LEU A 87 9.77 -25.25 -20.48
CA LEU A 87 10.83 -26.15 -20.94
C LEU A 87 10.31 -27.57 -20.93
N ASP A 88 10.32 -28.20 -22.09
CA ASP A 88 9.85 -29.58 -22.26
C ASP A 88 10.74 -30.30 -23.31
N PRO A 89 11.49 -31.39 -22.93
CA PRO A 89 12.37 -32.11 -23.84
C PRO A 89 11.64 -32.82 -24.97
N LYS A 90 10.30 -32.89 -24.93
CA LYS A 90 9.47 -33.42 -26.02
C LYS A 90 9.23 -32.40 -27.13
N THR A 91 9.60 -31.13 -26.89
CA THR A 91 9.49 -30.01 -27.84
C THR A 91 10.87 -29.55 -28.29
N GLU A 92 10.91 -28.54 -29.16
CA GLU A 92 12.17 -27.88 -29.56
C GLU A 92 12.66 -26.90 -28.49
N PHE A 93 11.82 -26.51 -27.53
CA PHE A 93 12.15 -25.56 -26.46
C PHE A 93 12.34 -26.27 -25.13
N PHE A 94 13.57 -26.65 -24.83
CA PHE A 94 13.96 -27.43 -23.65
C PHE A 94 15.14 -26.84 -22.88
N GLU A 95 15.74 -25.77 -23.37
CA GLU A 95 16.86 -25.09 -22.73
C GLU A 95 16.75 -23.56 -22.80
N ILE A 96 17.34 -22.85 -21.84
CA ILE A 96 17.33 -21.41 -21.75
C ILE A 96 18.62 -20.88 -21.09
N LEU A 97 19.15 -19.76 -21.63
CA LEU A 97 20.28 -19.06 -21.04
C LEU A 97 19.80 -17.99 -20.07
N VAL A 98 20.15 -18.13 -18.79
CA VAL A 98 19.93 -17.12 -17.75
C VAL A 98 21.19 -16.30 -17.59
N LYS A 99 21.14 -15.02 -17.88
CA LYS A 99 22.28 -14.10 -17.79
C LYS A 99 22.59 -13.74 -16.33
N LYS A 100 23.83 -13.32 -16.07
CA LYS A 100 24.20 -12.73 -14.77
C LYS A 100 23.25 -11.59 -14.41
N ASN A 101 23.06 -11.33 -13.13
CA ASN A 101 22.12 -10.33 -12.62
C ASN A 101 20.66 -10.56 -13.01
N HIS A 102 20.31 -11.78 -13.47
CA HIS A 102 18.91 -12.20 -13.62
C HIS A 102 18.54 -13.16 -12.50
N GLY A 103 17.38 -12.94 -11.91
CA GLY A 103 16.76 -13.88 -11.01
C GLY A 103 16.21 -15.07 -11.79
N HIS A 104 16.47 -16.26 -11.29
CA HIS A 104 15.99 -17.49 -11.87
C HIS A 104 15.15 -18.26 -10.86
N ALA A 105 13.98 -18.67 -11.28
CA ALA A 105 13.12 -19.58 -10.53
C ALA A 105 12.47 -20.58 -11.48
N PHE A 106 11.99 -21.70 -10.94
CA PHE A 106 11.16 -22.61 -11.72
C PHE A 106 10.13 -23.33 -10.86
N LEU A 107 9.06 -23.74 -11.51
CA LEU A 107 8.05 -24.65 -10.99
C LEU A 107 8.06 -25.95 -11.80
N SER A 108 8.26 -27.08 -11.13
CA SER A 108 8.12 -28.39 -11.75
C SER A 108 6.64 -28.72 -11.96
N LEU A 109 6.28 -29.13 -13.18
CA LEU A 109 4.90 -29.46 -13.59
C LEU A 109 4.64 -30.96 -13.73
N GLU A 110 5.68 -31.78 -13.61
CA GLU A 110 5.61 -33.25 -13.65
C GLU A 110 6.57 -33.85 -12.62
N ASP A 111 6.24 -35.06 -12.12
CA ASP A 111 7.17 -35.82 -11.28
C ASP A 111 8.43 -36.23 -12.07
N ASP A 112 9.52 -36.40 -11.33
CA ASP A 112 10.83 -36.75 -11.88
C ASP A 112 11.35 -35.79 -12.98
N SER A 113 10.92 -34.53 -12.93
CA SER A 113 11.46 -33.51 -13.82
C SER A 113 12.93 -33.27 -13.51
N VAL A 114 13.79 -33.33 -14.54
CA VAL A 114 15.25 -33.22 -14.40
C VAL A 114 15.75 -32.00 -15.14
N LEU A 115 16.44 -31.11 -14.39
CA LEU A 115 17.15 -29.94 -14.90
C LEU A 115 18.66 -30.16 -14.77
N VAL A 116 19.38 -29.83 -15.82
CA VAL A 116 20.84 -29.75 -15.87
C VAL A 116 21.23 -28.28 -15.97
N TYR A 117 22.11 -27.84 -15.10
CA TYR A 117 22.64 -26.47 -15.08
C TYR A 117 24.12 -26.50 -15.47
N HIS A 118 24.50 -25.62 -16.39
CA HIS A 118 25.89 -25.38 -16.72
C HIS A 118 26.21 -23.91 -16.34
N PHE A 119 27.17 -23.72 -15.45
CA PHE A 119 27.54 -22.40 -14.93
C PHE A 119 28.80 -21.84 -15.58
N ASN A 120 28.72 -20.60 -16.06
CA ASN A 120 29.89 -19.80 -16.45
C ASN A 120 30.43 -19.10 -15.20
N GLY A 121 30.85 -19.88 -14.20
CA GLY A 121 31.29 -19.43 -12.90
C GLY A 121 31.36 -20.59 -11.91
N ILE A 122 31.66 -20.28 -10.66
CA ILE A 122 31.66 -21.23 -9.55
C ILE A 122 30.43 -20.91 -8.69
N PHE A 123 29.57 -21.88 -8.50
CA PHE A 123 28.43 -21.71 -7.62
C PHE A 123 28.89 -21.66 -6.16
N ARG A 124 28.54 -20.55 -5.49
CA ARG A 124 28.70 -20.39 -4.06
C ARG A 124 27.40 -19.91 -3.47
N GLU A 125 26.96 -20.58 -2.44
CA GLU A 125 25.72 -20.25 -1.75
C GLU A 125 25.72 -18.83 -1.17
N GLU A 126 26.84 -18.44 -0.55
CA GLU A 126 27.06 -17.14 0.06
C GLU A 126 26.99 -15.97 -0.94
N ASP A 127 27.29 -16.24 -2.22
CA ASP A 127 27.25 -15.25 -3.29
C ASP A 127 25.88 -15.18 -4.01
N THR A 128 24.97 -16.09 -3.66
CA THR A 128 23.64 -16.16 -4.27
C THR A 128 22.64 -15.32 -3.48
N LYS A 129 22.02 -14.33 -4.10
CA LYS A 129 20.91 -13.62 -3.50
C LYS A 129 19.63 -14.42 -3.65
N HIS A 130 18.99 -14.73 -2.53
CA HIS A 130 17.71 -15.44 -2.48
C HIS A 130 16.58 -14.44 -2.26
N LEU A 131 15.52 -14.51 -3.08
CA LEU A 131 14.32 -13.69 -2.94
C LEU A 131 13.09 -14.59 -2.91
N HIS A 132 12.07 -14.14 -2.21
CA HIS A 132 10.84 -14.90 -2.05
C HIS A 132 9.91 -14.73 -3.26
N PHE A 133 9.23 -15.80 -3.67
CA PHE A 133 8.31 -15.78 -4.83
C PHE A 133 7.13 -14.82 -4.68
N SER A 134 6.71 -14.52 -3.44
CA SER A 134 5.62 -13.56 -3.17
C SER A 134 6.10 -12.10 -3.07
N ASP A 135 7.30 -11.78 -3.57
CA ASP A 135 7.79 -10.41 -3.58
C ASP A 135 6.80 -9.49 -4.31
N PRO A 136 6.24 -8.46 -3.63
CA PRO A 136 5.23 -7.59 -4.22
C PRO A 136 5.77 -6.69 -5.34
N PHE A 137 7.09 -6.48 -5.40
CA PHE A 137 7.73 -5.68 -6.45
C PHE A 137 7.98 -6.50 -7.72
N ILE A 138 8.10 -7.82 -7.61
CA ILE A 138 8.20 -8.75 -8.73
C ILE A 138 6.81 -9.17 -9.21
N ASN A 139 5.86 -9.33 -8.28
CA ASN A 139 4.47 -9.73 -8.54
C ASN A 139 4.35 -10.98 -9.43
N MET A 140 5.13 -12.01 -9.08
CA MET A 140 5.16 -13.29 -9.82
C MET A 140 3.80 -13.98 -9.77
N GLN A 141 3.33 -14.44 -10.93
CA GLN A 141 2.10 -15.21 -11.05
C GLN A 141 2.41 -16.68 -11.31
N LEU A 142 1.96 -17.57 -10.43
CA LEU A 142 2.13 -19.01 -10.59
C LEU A 142 0.78 -19.66 -10.94
N PRO A 143 0.79 -20.76 -11.74
CA PRO A 143 -0.44 -21.44 -12.19
C PRO A 143 -1.12 -22.25 -11.08
N ILE A 144 -0.49 -22.38 -9.91
CA ILE A 144 -1.00 -23.07 -8.72
C ILE A 144 -0.94 -22.17 -7.51
N SER A 145 -1.76 -22.45 -6.51
CA SER A 145 -1.78 -21.68 -5.27
C SER A 145 -0.55 -21.95 -4.40
N ALA A 146 -0.16 -20.93 -3.60
CA ALA A 146 1.05 -21.00 -2.77
C ALA A 146 1.08 -22.19 -1.80
N ASN A 147 -0.07 -22.64 -1.31
CA ASN A 147 -0.17 -23.79 -0.40
C ASN A 147 0.06 -25.16 -1.10
N GLN A 148 0.09 -25.20 -2.41
CA GLN A 148 0.40 -26.39 -3.20
C GLN A 148 1.89 -26.50 -3.55
N LEU A 149 2.66 -25.43 -3.33
CA LEU A 149 4.08 -25.40 -3.63
C LEU A 149 4.88 -26.24 -2.64
N ILE A 150 5.83 -27.02 -3.15
CA ILE A 150 6.87 -27.68 -2.35
C ILE A 150 8.12 -26.81 -2.42
N ILE A 151 8.40 -26.10 -1.34
CA ILE A 151 9.49 -25.11 -1.27
C ILE A 151 10.43 -25.51 -0.13
N SER A 152 11.74 -25.32 -0.31
CA SER A 152 12.72 -25.50 0.75
C SER A 152 12.60 -24.38 1.82
N ASP A 153 13.00 -24.66 3.06
CA ASP A 153 13.02 -23.66 4.13
C ASP A 153 13.79 -22.40 3.72
N LYS A 154 14.89 -22.57 3.02
CA LYS A 154 15.73 -21.51 2.50
C LYS A 154 15.02 -20.62 1.48
N ASP A 155 14.32 -21.19 0.50
CA ASP A 155 13.57 -20.44 -0.51
C ASP A 155 12.27 -19.84 0.04
N ASN A 156 11.83 -20.30 1.21
CA ASN A 156 10.65 -19.80 1.92
C ASN A 156 10.97 -18.63 2.87
N ILE A 157 12.24 -18.22 2.99
CA ILE A 157 12.62 -17.02 3.73
C ILE A 157 12.10 -15.79 2.99
N LYS A 158 11.27 -14.99 3.67
CA LYS A 158 10.63 -13.79 3.10
C LYS A 158 11.62 -12.64 2.93
N ASN A 159 12.54 -12.83 2.01
CA ASN A 159 13.49 -11.80 1.58
C ASN A 159 12.98 -11.16 0.29
N PHE A 160 12.75 -9.85 0.30
CA PHE A 160 12.20 -9.09 -0.83
C PHE A 160 13.27 -8.18 -1.45
N VAL A 161 13.04 -7.77 -2.69
CA VAL A 161 13.92 -6.84 -3.43
C VAL A 161 14.12 -5.55 -2.64
N LYS A 162 13.03 -5.04 -2.07
CA LYS A 162 13.03 -3.84 -1.21
C LYS A 162 12.28 -4.16 0.07
N LYS A 163 12.74 -3.56 1.18
CA LYS A 163 12.04 -3.64 2.45
C LYS A 163 10.73 -2.85 2.37
N ILE A 164 9.63 -3.42 2.88
CA ILE A 164 8.37 -2.71 3.02
C ILE A 164 8.46 -1.80 4.24
N ASP A 165 8.27 -0.50 4.05
CA ASP A 165 8.21 0.44 5.15
C ASP A 165 6.77 0.60 5.64
N TYR A 166 5.80 0.75 4.73
CA TYR A 166 4.42 1.04 5.07
C TYR A 166 3.44 -0.01 4.53
N ALA A 167 2.47 -0.39 5.35
CA ALA A 167 1.26 -1.10 4.90
C ALA A 167 0.03 -0.20 5.12
N VAL A 168 -0.79 -0.03 4.07
CA VAL A 168 -1.95 0.87 4.10
C VAL A 168 -3.23 0.05 4.00
N PHE A 169 -4.09 0.19 5.01
CA PHE A 169 -5.45 -0.37 5.04
C PHE A 169 -6.48 0.69 4.65
N GLY A 170 -7.59 0.29 4.01
CA GLY A 170 -8.63 1.22 3.58
C GLY A 170 -8.22 2.17 2.46
N SER A 171 -7.40 1.71 1.54
CA SER A 171 -6.77 2.43 0.44
C SER A 171 -7.74 3.12 -0.52
N THR A 172 -8.95 2.58 -0.70
CA THR A 172 -9.98 3.10 -1.61
C THR A 172 -10.82 4.23 -1.02
N GLY A 173 -10.67 4.50 0.30
CA GLY A 173 -11.34 5.61 0.97
C GLY A 173 -10.65 6.95 0.72
N PHE A 174 -11.33 8.07 1.05
CA PHE A 174 -10.80 9.43 0.87
C PHE A 174 -9.45 9.64 1.57
N MET A 175 -9.31 9.21 2.82
CA MET A 175 -8.04 9.30 3.55
C MET A 175 -6.98 8.37 2.93
N GLY A 176 -7.34 7.13 2.62
CA GLY A 176 -6.42 6.13 2.09
C GLY A 176 -5.86 6.49 0.71
N SER A 177 -6.69 6.97 -0.21
CA SER A 177 -6.23 7.41 -1.54
C SER A 177 -5.25 8.57 -1.44
N ASN A 178 -5.54 9.56 -0.58
CA ASN A 178 -4.62 10.68 -0.32
C ASN A 178 -3.29 10.21 0.30
N ILE A 179 -3.32 9.26 1.25
CA ILE A 179 -2.10 8.65 1.83
C ILE A 179 -1.26 7.99 0.74
N ILE A 180 -1.87 7.17 -0.12
CA ILE A 180 -1.18 6.48 -1.20
C ILE A 180 -0.52 7.47 -2.16
N ASN A 181 -1.25 8.53 -2.56
CA ASN A 181 -0.71 9.57 -3.42
C ASN A 181 0.52 10.25 -2.79
N LYS A 182 0.47 10.57 -1.49
CA LYS A 182 1.60 11.17 -0.79
C LYS A 182 2.78 10.20 -0.61
N LEU A 183 2.53 8.89 -0.35
CA LEU A 183 3.58 7.86 -0.30
C LEU A 183 4.31 7.73 -1.63
N LYS A 184 3.56 7.76 -2.75
CA LYS A 184 4.13 7.78 -4.11
C LYS A 184 5.00 9.03 -4.33
N LEU A 185 4.49 10.22 -4.01
CA LEU A 185 5.22 11.48 -4.15
C LEU A 185 6.51 11.53 -3.32
N LYS A 186 6.52 10.91 -2.14
CA LYS A 186 7.71 10.78 -1.27
C LYS A 186 8.59 9.57 -1.65
N ASN A 187 8.27 8.84 -2.70
CA ASN A 187 8.99 7.62 -3.14
C ASN A 187 9.22 6.61 -2.00
N LYS A 188 8.18 6.38 -1.17
CA LYS A 188 8.24 5.44 -0.04
C LYS A 188 7.91 4.02 -0.50
N ASN A 189 8.56 3.03 0.12
CA ASN A 189 8.25 1.61 -0.11
C ASN A 189 6.99 1.22 0.67
N PHE A 190 5.90 0.97 -0.03
CA PHE A 190 4.63 0.63 0.61
C PHE A 190 3.91 -0.50 -0.09
N ILE A 191 3.02 -1.14 0.65
CA ILE A 191 2.07 -2.13 0.15
C ILE A 191 0.65 -1.76 0.59
N VAL A 192 -0.32 -2.07 -0.26
CA VAL A 192 -1.74 -1.89 0.05
C VAL A 192 -2.32 -3.21 0.54
N CYS A 193 -2.98 -3.17 1.68
CA CYS A 193 -3.76 -4.31 2.18
C CYS A 193 -5.23 -4.14 1.78
N ASN A 194 -5.70 -4.98 0.86
CA ASN A 194 -7.09 -4.98 0.39
C ASN A 194 -8.02 -5.87 1.23
N LEU A 195 -7.50 -6.50 2.28
CA LEU A 195 -8.29 -7.33 3.19
C LEU A 195 -9.24 -6.46 4.02
N ARG A 196 -10.41 -6.97 4.30
CA ARG A 196 -11.34 -6.35 5.25
C ARG A 196 -10.84 -6.60 6.68
N LEU A 197 -11.00 -5.62 7.58
CA LEU A 197 -10.50 -5.72 8.96
C LEU A 197 -11.09 -6.87 9.77
N GLN A 198 -12.21 -7.44 9.35
CA GLN A 198 -12.82 -8.64 9.92
C GLN A 198 -12.01 -9.92 9.66
N ASN A 199 -11.18 -9.94 8.62
CA ASN A 199 -10.38 -11.10 8.22
C ASN A 199 -9.08 -11.19 9.04
N VAL A 200 -9.20 -11.39 10.33
CA VAL A 200 -8.11 -11.25 11.31
C VAL A 200 -6.92 -12.16 11.01
N ASP A 201 -7.17 -13.44 10.72
CA ASP A 201 -6.12 -14.43 10.44
C ASP A 201 -5.35 -14.10 9.15
N GLU A 202 -6.09 -13.67 8.11
CA GLU A 202 -5.48 -13.25 6.84
C GLU A 202 -4.63 -11.99 7.02
N ILE A 203 -5.08 -11.03 7.85
CA ILE A 203 -4.33 -9.83 8.19
C ILE A 203 -3.08 -10.18 9.00
N SER A 204 -3.20 -11.08 9.98
CA SER A 204 -2.04 -11.55 10.74
C SER A 204 -0.99 -12.16 9.81
N ASN A 205 -1.42 -13.04 8.90
CA ASN A 205 -0.53 -13.63 7.90
C ASN A 205 0.07 -12.58 6.95
N PHE A 206 -0.73 -11.61 6.50
CA PHE A 206 -0.24 -10.48 5.68
C PHE A 206 0.86 -9.71 6.40
N LEU A 207 0.67 -9.36 7.67
CA LEU A 207 1.68 -8.65 8.47
C LEU A 207 2.94 -9.50 8.69
N ASP A 208 2.82 -10.83 8.83
CA ASP A 208 3.96 -11.74 8.93
C ASP A 208 4.73 -11.85 7.61
N ILE A 209 4.01 -11.88 6.48
CA ILE A 209 4.62 -11.96 5.15
C ILE A 209 5.42 -10.71 4.83
N TYR A 210 4.81 -9.54 4.96
CA TYR A 210 5.40 -8.30 4.48
C TYR A 210 6.20 -7.56 5.54
N ASN A 211 6.03 -7.90 6.81
CA ASN A 211 6.72 -7.33 7.97
C ASN A 211 6.98 -5.81 7.86
N PRO A 212 5.91 -5.00 7.65
CA PRO A 212 6.07 -3.57 7.47
C PRO A 212 6.54 -2.92 8.78
N LYS A 213 7.30 -1.84 8.68
CA LYS A 213 7.66 -1.02 9.84
C LYS A 213 6.46 -0.28 10.43
N TYR A 214 5.61 0.22 9.54
CA TYR A 214 4.50 1.11 9.84
C TYR A 214 3.22 0.61 9.19
N VAL A 215 2.15 0.59 9.95
CA VAL A 215 0.79 0.36 9.44
C VAL A 215 0.01 1.67 9.52
N ILE A 216 -0.61 2.08 8.42
CA ILE A 216 -1.54 3.21 8.38
C ILE A 216 -2.95 2.66 8.11
N ASN A 217 -3.82 2.79 9.10
CA ASN A 217 -5.19 2.35 9.00
C ASN A 217 -6.14 3.50 8.65
N CYS A 218 -6.58 3.55 7.40
CA CYS A 218 -7.59 4.47 6.88
C CYS A 218 -8.98 3.83 6.80
N ALA A 219 -9.13 2.55 7.19
CA ALA A 219 -10.41 1.89 7.20
C ALA A 219 -11.28 2.39 8.35
N GLY A 220 -12.55 2.58 8.08
CA GLY A 220 -13.56 3.01 9.04
C GLY A 220 -14.87 3.33 8.35
N LEU A 221 -15.94 3.40 9.11
CA LEU A 221 -17.28 3.62 8.61
C LEU A 221 -17.82 4.98 9.10
N THR A 222 -18.19 5.84 8.16
CA THR A 222 -18.82 7.14 8.46
C THR A 222 -20.31 7.19 8.06
N GLY A 223 -20.84 6.05 7.56
CA GLY A 223 -22.21 5.97 7.04
C GLY A 223 -22.39 6.70 5.70
N SER A 224 -23.51 6.42 5.05
CA SER A 224 -23.94 7.07 3.81
C SER A 224 -25.47 7.27 3.89
N PRO A 225 -26.00 8.45 3.57
CA PRO A 225 -25.36 9.64 3.01
C PRO A 225 -24.58 10.49 4.03
N ASN A 226 -24.72 10.20 5.33
CA ASN A 226 -24.04 10.94 6.41
C ASN A 226 -23.90 10.08 7.67
N ILE A 227 -23.32 10.63 8.74
CA ILE A 227 -23.04 9.93 10.01
C ILE A 227 -24.29 9.41 10.74
N PHE A 228 -25.48 9.95 10.48
CA PHE A 228 -26.72 9.52 11.14
C PHE A 228 -27.16 8.12 10.71
N TRP A 229 -26.65 7.62 9.57
CA TRP A 229 -26.78 6.22 9.21
C TRP A 229 -26.30 5.27 10.32
N CYS A 230 -25.27 5.70 11.07
CA CYS A 230 -24.70 4.92 12.18
C CYS A 230 -25.69 4.73 13.35
N ASP A 231 -26.65 5.63 13.52
CA ASP A 231 -27.67 5.51 14.57
C ASP A 231 -28.62 4.33 14.31
N ASP A 232 -28.87 4.05 13.04
CA ASP A 232 -29.77 2.97 12.60
C ASP A 232 -29.00 1.64 12.34
N ASN A 233 -27.66 1.70 12.14
CA ASN A 233 -26.80 0.56 11.82
C ASN A 233 -25.71 0.37 12.90
N LYS A 234 -26.15 0.16 14.14
CA LYS A 234 -25.28 0.16 15.32
C LYS A 234 -24.26 -0.98 15.31
N THR A 235 -24.68 -2.18 14.92
CA THR A 235 -23.82 -3.38 14.91
C THR A 235 -22.63 -3.16 13.96
N GLU A 236 -22.90 -2.81 12.71
CA GLU A 236 -21.88 -2.55 11.70
C GLU A 236 -20.95 -1.38 12.10
N THR A 237 -21.53 -0.38 12.80
CA THR A 237 -20.77 0.77 13.29
C THR A 237 -19.81 0.38 14.39
N ILE A 238 -20.26 -0.44 15.38
CA ILE A 238 -19.37 -0.96 16.44
C ILE A 238 -18.28 -1.83 15.84
N GLU A 239 -18.64 -2.79 14.99
CA GLU A 239 -17.67 -3.70 14.37
C GLU A 239 -16.58 -2.94 13.63
N SER A 240 -16.97 -2.05 12.72
CA SER A 240 -16.01 -1.32 11.87
C SER A 240 -15.20 -0.27 12.61
N ASN A 241 -15.83 0.45 13.57
CA ASN A 241 -15.23 1.62 14.20
C ASN A 241 -14.67 1.35 15.60
N VAL A 242 -14.91 0.19 16.19
CA VAL A 242 -14.38 -0.18 17.51
C VAL A 242 -13.70 -1.53 17.45
N THR A 243 -14.47 -2.61 17.21
CA THR A 243 -13.96 -3.99 17.34
C THR A 243 -12.76 -4.27 16.45
N TYR A 244 -12.92 -4.08 15.13
CA TYR A 244 -11.83 -4.39 14.19
C TYR A 244 -10.66 -3.41 14.28
N GLN A 245 -10.89 -2.18 14.73
CA GLN A 245 -9.81 -1.22 15.00
C GLN A 245 -8.92 -1.71 16.16
N LEU A 246 -9.54 -2.17 17.25
CA LEU A 246 -8.83 -2.71 18.41
C LEU A 246 -8.12 -4.02 18.09
N THR A 247 -8.73 -4.87 17.27
CA THR A 247 -8.11 -6.12 16.80
C THR A 247 -6.85 -5.83 16.00
N LEU A 248 -6.89 -4.87 15.06
CA LEU A 248 -5.71 -4.47 14.30
C LEU A 248 -4.64 -3.84 15.22
N ALA A 249 -5.05 -3.02 16.21
CA ALA A 249 -4.12 -2.44 17.18
C ALA A 249 -3.40 -3.52 17.98
N LYS A 250 -4.13 -4.55 18.43
CA LYS A 250 -3.54 -5.70 19.13
C LYS A 250 -2.58 -6.47 18.22
N LEU A 251 -2.94 -6.78 16.98
CA LEU A 251 -2.04 -7.47 16.04
C LEU A 251 -0.75 -6.70 15.82
N CYS A 252 -0.84 -5.39 15.58
CA CYS A 252 0.33 -4.54 15.41
C CYS A 252 1.18 -4.46 16.69
N PHE A 253 0.55 -4.42 17.87
CA PHE A 253 1.26 -4.41 19.14
C PHE A 253 2.04 -5.71 19.37
N ASP A 254 1.40 -6.87 19.19
CA ASP A 254 2.03 -8.19 19.34
C ASP A 254 3.22 -8.37 18.38
N LYS A 255 3.13 -7.80 17.17
CA LYS A 255 4.15 -7.86 16.13
C LYS A 255 5.18 -6.70 16.21
N LYS A 256 5.06 -5.80 17.17
CA LYS A 256 5.94 -4.62 17.35
C LYS A 256 5.95 -3.69 16.14
N ILE A 257 4.82 -3.56 15.47
CA ILE A 257 4.62 -2.68 14.33
C ILE A 257 4.00 -1.37 14.82
N HIS A 258 4.54 -0.23 14.40
CA HIS A 258 3.91 1.07 14.67
C HIS A 258 2.59 1.19 13.89
N LEU A 259 1.52 1.58 14.57
CA LEU A 259 0.20 1.74 13.96
C LEU A 259 -0.26 3.19 14.03
N THR A 260 -0.66 3.74 12.90
CA THR A 260 -1.37 5.02 12.82
C THR A 260 -2.84 4.80 12.52
N CYS A 261 -3.73 5.37 13.34
CA CYS A 261 -5.18 5.30 13.17
C CYS A 261 -5.78 6.71 13.08
N PHE A 262 -6.81 6.85 12.25
CA PHE A 262 -7.58 8.09 12.15
C PHE A 262 -8.80 8.04 13.07
N GLY A 263 -8.80 8.91 14.07
CA GLY A 263 -9.90 9.22 14.96
C GLY A 263 -10.77 10.35 14.42
N SER A 264 -11.48 11.03 15.30
CA SER A 264 -12.40 12.12 14.94
C SER A 264 -12.35 13.26 15.96
N GLY A 265 -12.30 14.50 15.51
CA GLY A 265 -12.58 15.68 16.35
C GLY A 265 -14.06 15.85 16.66
N GLY A 266 -14.94 15.21 15.89
CA GLY A 266 -16.39 15.20 16.11
C GLY A 266 -16.85 14.43 17.34
N ILE A 267 -15.98 14.31 18.34
CA ILE A 267 -16.24 13.72 19.66
C ILE A 267 -16.39 14.81 20.76
N PHE A 268 -16.30 16.08 20.40
CA PHE A 268 -16.39 17.17 21.35
C PHE A 268 -17.59 18.07 21.07
N GLU A 269 -18.12 18.70 22.14
CA GLU A 269 -19.08 19.79 22.01
C GLU A 269 -18.42 21.03 21.34
N ASP A 270 -19.21 22.04 21.02
CA ASP A 270 -18.75 23.25 20.33
C ASP A 270 -18.65 24.48 21.26
N ASP A 271 -18.37 24.23 22.54
CA ASP A 271 -18.38 25.24 23.60
C ASP A 271 -17.01 25.89 23.90
N LYS A 272 -15.93 25.21 23.50
CA LYS A 272 -14.53 25.66 23.70
C LYS A 272 -13.57 25.01 22.74
N MET A 273 -12.29 25.38 22.85
CA MET A 273 -11.18 24.70 22.19
C MET A 273 -10.66 23.57 23.07
N TYR A 274 -10.51 22.34 22.50
CA TYR A 274 -10.14 21.13 23.22
C TYR A 274 -8.69 20.69 22.93
N SER A 275 -7.94 20.37 23.96
CA SER A 275 -6.57 19.87 23.87
C SER A 275 -6.52 18.34 23.64
N GLU A 276 -5.30 17.79 23.47
CA GLU A 276 -5.09 16.36 23.29
C GLU A 276 -5.39 15.54 24.55
N GLU A 277 -5.29 16.15 25.75
CA GLU A 277 -5.47 15.49 27.04
C GLU A 277 -6.95 15.35 27.43
N GLU A 278 -7.84 16.08 26.75
CA GLU A 278 -9.26 16.06 27.10
C GLU A 278 -9.97 14.86 26.44
N GLU A 279 -10.91 14.28 27.19
CA GLU A 279 -11.73 13.17 26.74
C GLU A 279 -12.98 13.67 25.99
N GLY A 280 -13.38 12.90 24.97
CA GLY A 280 -14.57 13.22 24.18
C GLY A 280 -15.84 13.27 25.04
N ASN A 281 -16.68 14.30 24.83
CA ASN A 281 -17.89 14.55 25.58
C ASN A 281 -19.16 14.64 24.73
N PHE A 282 -19.05 14.59 23.40
CA PHE A 282 -20.18 14.68 22.48
C PHE A 282 -20.82 13.31 22.20
N LYS A 283 -22.02 13.06 22.74
CA LYS A 283 -22.72 11.77 22.65
C LYS A 283 -24.10 11.88 21.96
N LYS A 284 -24.25 12.86 21.05
CA LYS A 284 -25.55 13.12 20.39
C LYS A 284 -25.77 12.31 19.11
N ASN A 285 -24.81 11.48 18.71
CA ASN A 285 -24.94 10.48 17.65
C ASN A 285 -24.05 9.27 17.97
N PHE A 286 -24.45 8.12 17.45
CA PHE A 286 -23.81 6.85 17.76
C PHE A 286 -22.38 6.73 17.18
N TYR A 287 -22.11 7.40 16.04
CA TYR A 287 -20.76 7.46 15.50
C TYR A 287 -19.77 8.08 16.48
N SER A 288 -20.11 9.24 17.06
CA SER A 288 -19.26 9.92 18.03
C SER A 288 -19.07 9.11 19.31
N GLU A 289 -20.11 8.45 19.81
CA GLU A 289 -19.99 7.52 20.95
C GLU A 289 -19.00 6.40 20.66
N CYS A 290 -19.09 5.73 19.50
CA CYS A 290 -18.15 4.70 19.10
C CYS A 290 -16.70 5.22 19.03
N ARG A 291 -16.50 6.44 18.51
CA ARG A 291 -15.16 7.06 18.44
C ARG A 291 -14.59 7.40 19.80
N ILE A 292 -15.42 7.86 20.75
CA ILE A 292 -15.02 8.07 22.14
C ILE A 292 -14.60 6.74 22.81
N HIS A 293 -15.40 5.70 22.62
CA HIS A 293 -15.10 4.39 23.20
C HIS A 293 -13.81 3.79 22.61
N LEU A 294 -13.63 3.85 21.29
CA LEU A 294 -12.40 3.42 20.65
C LEU A 294 -11.19 4.16 21.24
N GLU A 295 -11.25 5.49 21.28
CA GLU A 295 -10.13 6.31 21.76
C GLU A 295 -9.74 5.97 23.21
N ASN A 296 -10.74 5.79 24.09
CA ASN A 296 -10.50 5.43 25.48
C ASN A 296 -9.82 4.08 25.67
N ILE A 297 -9.98 3.16 24.73
CA ILE A 297 -9.36 1.83 24.81
C ILE A 297 -8.04 1.81 24.03
N ILE A 298 -7.99 2.36 22.81
CA ILE A 298 -6.82 2.24 21.94
C ILE A 298 -5.58 2.94 22.50
N LYS A 299 -5.76 3.96 23.35
CA LYS A 299 -4.67 4.67 24.04
C LYS A 299 -3.81 3.82 24.96
N ILE A 300 -4.26 2.59 25.31
CA ILE A 300 -3.44 1.63 26.10
C ILE A 300 -2.30 1.01 25.28
N TYR A 301 -2.39 1.02 23.95
CA TYR A 301 -1.37 0.45 23.07
C TYR A 301 -0.25 1.46 22.83
N SER A 302 0.94 1.15 23.33
CA SER A 302 2.11 2.05 23.29
C SER A 302 2.75 2.24 21.93
N ASN A 303 2.28 1.51 20.92
CA ASN A 303 2.73 1.59 19.52
C ASN A 303 1.74 2.32 18.59
N VAL A 304 0.69 2.94 19.15
CA VAL A 304 -0.38 3.56 18.37
C VAL A 304 -0.23 5.09 18.36
N LEU A 305 -0.22 5.68 17.18
CA LEU A 305 -0.46 7.09 16.92
C LEU A 305 -1.94 7.25 16.51
N TYR A 306 -2.75 7.88 17.37
CA TYR A 306 -4.17 8.09 17.13
C TYR A 306 -4.46 9.56 16.81
N LEU A 307 -4.94 9.84 15.60
CA LEU A 307 -5.07 11.16 15.02
C LEU A 307 -6.53 11.62 15.02
N ARG A 308 -6.90 12.59 15.86
CA ARG A 308 -8.21 13.24 15.79
C ARG A 308 -8.22 14.18 14.60
N ILE A 309 -8.74 13.71 13.47
CA ILE A 309 -8.97 14.56 12.28
C ILE A 309 -10.30 15.29 12.42
N ASN A 310 -10.39 16.47 11.83
CA ASN A 310 -11.64 17.24 11.85
C ASN A 310 -11.92 17.83 10.47
N TYR A 311 -13.10 17.57 9.92
CA TYR A 311 -13.56 18.07 8.61
C TYR A 311 -12.47 18.09 7.54
N PRO A 312 -11.97 16.93 7.09
CA PRO A 312 -10.81 16.89 6.20
C PRO A 312 -11.11 17.55 4.86
N ILE A 313 -10.17 18.41 4.45
CA ILE A 313 -10.20 19.15 3.19
C ILE A 313 -8.93 18.86 2.38
N SER A 314 -9.07 18.77 1.04
CA SER A 314 -7.99 18.52 0.10
C SER A 314 -8.19 19.30 -1.19
N SER A 315 -7.10 19.55 -1.91
CA SER A 315 -7.17 20.06 -3.28
C SER A 315 -7.70 19.01 -4.28
N GLU A 316 -7.70 17.72 -3.91
CA GLU A 316 -8.25 16.66 -4.76
C GLU A 316 -9.77 16.57 -4.67
N LYS A 317 -10.46 16.50 -5.80
CA LYS A 317 -11.93 16.37 -5.84
C LYS A 317 -12.37 14.99 -5.35
N SER A 318 -13.34 14.98 -4.46
CA SER A 318 -13.96 13.75 -3.94
C SER A 318 -15.30 14.09 -3.28
N ASP A 319 -16.29 13.23 -3.41
CA ASP A 319 -17.57 13.37 -2.72
C ASP A 319 -17.47 13.39 -1.18
N LYS A 320 -16.32 12.96 -0.64
CA LYS A 320 -16.03 12.99 0.81
C LYS A 320 -15.20 14.20 1.23
N ASN A 321 -14.67 14.97 0.28
CA ASN A 321 -13.92 16.20 0.55
C ASN A 321 -14.87 17.31 0.99
N LEU A 322 -14.56 17.99 2.09
CA LEU A 322 -15.36 19.09 2.60
C LEU A 322 -15.57 20.18 1.54
N LEU A 323 -14.51 20.62 0.85
CA LEU A 323 -14.60 21.68 -0.16
C LEU A 323 -15.55 21.29 -1.31
N THR A 324 -15.41 20.07 -1.84
CA THR A 324 -16.29 19.56 -2.90
C THR A 324 -17.75 19.58 -2.46
N LYS A 325 -18.05 19.16 -1.22
CA LYS A 325 -19.41 19.19 -0.67
C LYS A 325 -19.94 20.61 -0.51
N MET A 326 -19.14 21.50 0.04
CA MET A 326 -19.54 22.89 0.26
C MET A 326 -19.92 23.59 -1.04
N LEU A 327 -19.23 23.28 -2.15
CA LEU A 327 -19.55 23.80 -3.49
C LEU A 327 -20.89 23.29 -4.06
N THR A 328 -21.55 22.32 -3.41
CA THR A 328 -22.91 21.90 -3.78
C THR A 328 -23.99 22.58 -2.95
N TYR A 329 -23.63 23.30 -1.86
CA TYR A 329 -24.59 23.88 -0.92
C TYR A 329 -24.90 25.34 -1.24
N LYS A 330 -26.17 25.66 -1.25
CA LYS A 330 -26.66 27.07 -1.40
C LYS A 330 -26.70 27.82 -0.08
N ASN A 331 -26.81 27.12 1.03
CA ASN A 331 -26.89 27.71 2.38
C ASN A 331 -25.77 27.11 3.24
N ILE A 332 -24.98 27.97 3.87
CA ILE A 332 -23.83 27.60 4.71
C ILE A 332 -24.06 28.13 6.12
N GLU A 333 -23.97 27.27 7.11
CA GLU A 333 -24.03 27.66 8.51
C GLU A 333 -22.73 28.43 8.89
N SER A 334 -22.89 29.57 9.55
CA SER A 334 -21.75 30.33 10.08
C SER A 334 -21.27 29.72 11.39
N VAL A 335 -20.63 28.56 11.31
CA VAL A 335 -20.02 27.87 12.45
C VAL A 335 -18.52 27.88 12.35
N GLU A 336 -17.87 28.01 13.49
CA GLU A 336 -16.40 28.00 13.59
C GLU A 336 -15.93 26.63 14.02
N LEU A 337 -14.86 26.13 13.39
CA LEU A 337 -14.34 24.80 13.63
C LEU A 337 -12.86 24.68 13.22
N SER A 338 -12.19 23.65 13.72
CA SER A 338 -10.87 23.27 13.24
C SER A 338 -10.97 22.40 11.99
N ILE A 339 -9.96 22.44 11.13
CA ILE A 339 -9.87 21.72 9.86
C ILE A 339 -8.60 20.89 9.79
N THR A 340 -8.69 19.70 9.21
CA THR A 340 -7.53 18.91 8.77
C THR A 340 -7.29 19.17 7.28
N CYS A 341 -6.35 20.04 6.94
CA CYS A 341 -5.93 20.25 5.55
C CYS A 341 -4.92 19.16 5.15
N ILE A 342 -5.39 18.21 4.32
CA ILE A 342 -4.61 17.03 3.90
C ILE A 342 -3.35 17.46 3.12
N ASP A 343 -3.45 18.49 2.27
CA ASP A 343 -2.33 18.97 1.45
C ASP A 343 -1.14 19.48 2.28
N ASP A 344 -1.40 19.96 3.48
CA ASP A 344 -0.38 20.43 4.42
C ASP A 344 0.04 19.32 5.39
N LEU A 345 -0.92 18.75 6.12
CA LEU A 345 -0.65 17.90 7.27
C LEU A 345 -0.11 16.51 6.91
N PHE A 346 -0.42 15.96 5.73
CA PHE A 346 0.05 14.62 5.39
C PHE A 346 1.55 14.53 5.14
N PHE A 347 2.23 15.63 4.86
CA PHE A 347 3.70 15.64 4.85
C PHE A 347 4.26 15.52 6.27
N ILE A 348 3.64 16.22 7.23
CA ILE A 348 3.97 16.14 8.66
C ILE A 348 3.69 14.74 9.22
N LEU A 349 2.60 14.10 8.77
CA LEU A 349 2.22 12.76 9.21
C LEU A 349 3.35 11.74 9.04
N PHE A 350 4.02 11.74 7.89
CA PHE A 350 5.11 10.77 7.66
C PHE A 350 6.31 11.06 8.56
N ASP A 351 6.61 12.32 8.83
CA ASP A 351 7.69 12.68 9.75
C ASP A 351 7.34 12.25 11.19
N MET A 352 6.06 12.38 11.61
CA MET A 352 5.60 11.85 12.89
C MET A 352 5.74 10.32 12.99
N ILE A 353 5.32 9.61 11.95
CA ILE A 353 5.40 8.14 11.90
C ILE A 353 6.85 7.68 11.95
N GLU A 354 7.73 8.28 11.15
CA GLU A 354 9.15 7.92 11.07
C GLU A 354 9.91 8.27 12.36
N ASN A 355 9.46 9.27 13.10
CA ASN A 355 9.92 9.59 14.45
C ASN A 355 9.30 8.72 15.55
N ASN A 356 8.48 7.72 15.19
CA ASN A 356 7.77 6.85 16.11
C ASN A 356 6.90 7.59 17.14
N GLU A 357 6.26 8.68 16.74
CA GLU A 357 5.30 9.38 17.58
C GLU A 357 4.12 8.48 17.92
N VAL A 358 3.65 8.56 19.17
CA VAL A 358 2.54 7.73 19.68
C VAL A 358 1.58 8.55 20.53
N GLY A 359 0.46 7.93 20.87
CA GLY A 359 -0.60 8.53 21.68
C GLY A 359 -1.56 9.39 20.84
N ILE A 360 -2.43 10.15 21.51
CA ILE A 360 -3.46 10.96 20.89
C ILE A 360 -2.85 12.27 20.39
N CYS A 361 -3.23 12.68 19.17
CA CYS A 361 -2.86 13.96 18.59
C CYS A 361 -4.09 14.62 17.92
N ASN A 362 -4.32 15.88 18.20
CA ASN A 362 -5.29 16.71 17.47
C ASN A 362 -4.68 17.08 16.11
N PHE A 363 -4.98 16.29 15.08
CA PHE A 363 -4.36 16.40 13.76
C PHE A 363 -5.12 17.40 12.89
N VAL A 364 -5.02 18.67 13.27
CA VAL A 364 -5.68 19.82 12.62
C VAL A 364 -4.68 20.94 12.41
N ASN A 365 -4.94 21.83 11.45
CA ASN A 365 -4.14 23.04 11.30
C ASN A 365 -4.38 24.00 12.47
N PRO A 366 -3.35 24.71 12.96
CA PRO A 366 -3.50 25.68 14.05
C PRO A 366 -4.55 26.74 13.75
N GLY A 367 -5.39 27.02 14.74
CA GLY A 367 -6.47 28.02 14.65
C GLY A 367 -7.83 27.38 14.35
N SER A 368 -8.79 28.23 14.07
CA SER A 368 -10.16 27.90 13.68
C SER A 368 -10.60 28.78 12.52
N ILE A 369 -11.62 28.33 11.77
CA ILE A 369 -12.15 29.03 10.61
C ILE A 369 -13.66 28.83 10.51
N LYS A 370 -14.39 29.82 10.02
CA LYS A 370 -15.81 29.66 9.69
C LYS A 370 -15.96 28.98 8.34
N LEU A 371 -16.98 28.13 8.20
CA LEU A 371 -17.29 27.48 6.92
C LEU A 371 -17.49 28.52 5.79
N SER A 372 -18.13 29.65 6.08
CA SER A 372 -18.31 30.76 5.12
C SER A 372 -16.98 31.32 4.64
N GLU A 373 -16.00 31.51 5.54
CA GLU A 373 -14.67 32.03 5.19
C GLU A 373 -13.91 31.07 4.22
N ILE A 374 -14.13 29.77 4.32
CA ILE A 374 -13.53 28.80 3.38
C ILE A 374 -14.02 29.08 1.95
N LEU A 375 -15.33 29.32 1.77
CA LEU A 375 -15.90 29.63 0.45
C LEU A 375 -15.51 31.03 -0.03
N GLU A 376 -15.35 32.00 0.85
CA GLU A 376 -14.83 33.30 0.52
C GLU A 376 -13.39 33.22 0.00
N ILE A 377 -12.54 32.42 0.67
CA ILE A 377 -11.18 32.12 0.20
C ILE A 377 -11.21 31.41 -1.15
N TYR A 378 -12.08 30.40 -1.33
CA TYR A 378 -12.24 29.70 -2.62
C TYR A 378 -12.61 30.69 -3.73
N ASN A 379 -13.59 31.56 -3.50
CA ASN A 379 -14.06 32.53 -4.50
C ASN A 379 -12.99 33.55 -4.89
N LYS A 380 -12.11 33.97 -3.96
CA LYS A 380 -10.94 34.82 -4.24
C LYS A 380 -10.01 34.23 -5.32
N TYR A 381 -9.93 32.91 -5.40
CA TYR A 381 -9.10 32.20 -6.39
C TYR A 381 -9.92 31.62 -7.56
N ASN A 382 -11.22 31.95 -7.63
CA ASN A 382 -12.14 31.50 -8.68
C ASN A 382 -13.06 32.62 -9.14
N GLU A 383 -12.51 33.83 -9.36
CA GLU A 383 -13.25 35.07 -9.65
C GLU A 383 -14.14 34.95 -10.90
N ASN A 384 -13.72 34.18 -11.92
CA ASN A 384 -14.48 33.99 -13.17
C ASN A 384 -15.73 33.12 -12.99
N ASN A 385 -15.79 32.28 -11.94
CA ASN A 385 -16.92 31.41 -11.65
C ASN A 385 -17.08 31.21 -10.13
N PRO A 386 -17.43 32.28 -9.38
CA PRO A 386 -17.55 32.21 -7.95
C PRO A 386 -18.75 31.37 -7.55
N HIS A 387 -18.61 30.57 -6.47
CA HIS A 387 -19.73 29.88 -5.85
C HIS A 387 -20.62 30.85 -5.08
N ILE A 388 -21.91 30.87 -5.44
CA ILE A 388 -22.91 31.75 -4.80
C ILE A 388 -23.58 30.99 -3.65
N PHE A 389 -23.53 31.54 -2.43
CA PHE A 389 -24.12 30.94 -1.25
C PHE A 389 -24.71 31.98 -0.30
N ASN A 390 -25.62 31.54 0.54
CA ASN A 390 -26.19 32.37 1.62
C ASN A 390 -25.63 31.90 2.96
N ILE A 391 -25.31 32.83 3.82
CA ILE A 391 -24.95 32.55 5.21
C ILE A 391 -26.23 32.44 6.03
N VAL A 392 -26.41 31.31 6.72
CA VAL A 392 -27.54 31.06 7.59
C VAL A 392 -27.09 30.85 9.03
N THR A 393 -27.88 31.36 9.97
CA THR A 393 -27.64 31.10 11.39
C THR A 393 -28.03 29.65 11.68
N ARG A 394 -27.21 28.95 12.48
CA ARG A 394 -27.50 27.60 12.93
C ARG A 394 -28.89 27.56 13.58
N SER A 395 -29.80 26.76 13.06
CA SER A 395 -31.11 26.57 13.65
C SER A 395 -30.97 25.84 15.00
N THR A 396 -31.52 26.45 16.04
CA THR A 396 -31.59 25.85 17.39
C THR A 396 -32.76 24.85 17.52
N ASN A 397 -33.53 24.61 16.44
CA ASN A 397 -34.66 23.69 16.44
C ASN A 397 -34.16 22.25 16.61
N ALA A 398 -34.69 21.57 17.62
CA ALA A 398 -34.18 20.43 18.35
C ALA A 398 -33.95 19.13 17.52
N ASP A 399 -34.45 18.99 16.29
CA ASP A 399 -34.59 17.66 15.72
C ASP A 399 -33.46 17.16 14.83
N ASN A 400 -32.59 18.01 14.28
CA ASN A 400 -31.45 17.50 13.48
C ASN A 400 -30.14 18.31 13.61
N ASN A 401 -30.12 19.58 13.94
CA ASN A 401 -28.91 20.42 13.94
C ASN A 401 -28.02 20.27 15.18
N ASN A 402 -28.54 19.75 16.29
CA ASN A 402 -27.79 19.53 17.53
C ASN A 402 -27.01 18.19 17.55
N ARG A 403 -27.12 17.37 16.50
CA ARG A 403 -26.48 16.04 16.41
C ARG A 403 -25.14 16.05 15.67
N ARG A 404 -24.67 17.20 15.22
CA ARG A 404 -23.33 17.40 14.62
C ARG A 404 -22.44 18.20 15.55
N SER A 405 -21.23 17.74 15.74
CA SER A 405 -20.18 18.47 16.41
C SER A 405 -19.48 19.42 15.44
N TYR A 406 -19.24 20.66 15.87
CA TYR A 406 -18.41 21.67 15.18
C TYR A 406 -17.30 22.10 16.13
N SER A 407 -16.52 21.15 16.56
CA SER A 407 -15.50 21.35 17.59
C SER A 407 -14.29 22.14 17.09
N CYS A 408 -13.73 22.93 17.99
CA CYS A 408 -12.40 23.53 17.83
C CYS A 408 -11.38 22.72 18.62
N LEU A 409 -10.25 22.38 18.00
CA LEU A 409 -9.19 21.58 18.59
C LEU A 409 -7.91 22.40 18.67
N GLN A 410 -7.25 22.35 19.83
CA GLN A 410 -5.91 22.89 20.02
C GLN A 410 -4.89 21.81 19.69
N THR A 411 -4.01 22.11 18.73
CA THR A 411 -2.96 21.17 18.33
C THR A 411 -1.62 21.56 18.96
N ASN A 412 -1.24 20.90 20.06
CA ASN A 412 0.03 21.18 20.75
C ASN A 412 1.17 20.31 20.21
N LYS A 413 0.87 19.04 19.89
CA LYS A 413 1.87 18.07 19.43
C LYS A 413 2.41 18.38 18.03
N LEU A 414 1.65 19.06 17.18
CA LEU A 414 2.09 19.44 15.84
C LEU A 414 2.99 20.67 15.82
N ASN A 415 3.05 21.49 16.88
CA ASN A 415 3.79 22.75 16.87
C ASN A 415 5.26 22.57 16.51
N LYS A 416 5.89 21.49 16.92
CA LYS A 416 7.30 21.16 16.58
C LYS A 416 7.54 20.87 15.10
N TYR A 417 6.49 20.60 14.32
CA TYR A 417 6.55 20.36 12.88
C TYR A 417 6.18 21.58 12.04
N ASN A 418 5.87 22.73 12.68
CA ASN A 418 5.51 23.98 12.04
C ASN A 418 4.41 23.84 10.98
N PRO A 419 3.22 23.29 11.31
CA PRO A 419 2.10 23.25 10.39
C PRO A 419 1.69 24.68 10.00
N LYS A 420 1.17 24.84 8.78
CA LYS A 420 0.60 26.14 8.38
C LYS A 420 -0.59 26.48 9.26
N ASP A 421 -0.74 27.76 9.56
CA ASP A 421 -2.00 28.30 10.07
C ASP A 421 -3.17 27.88 9.15
N ILE A 422 -4.34 27.66 9.74
CA ILE A 422 -5.51 27.13 9.04
C ILE A 422 -5.88 27.98 7.80
N LYS A 423 -5.80 29.31 7.87
CA LYS A 423 -6.14 30.18 6.72
C LYS A 423 -5.13 30.02 5.60
N MET A 424 -3.83 29.98 5.91
CA MET A 424 -2.76 29.73 4.93
C MET A 424 -2.88 28.36 4.29
N ALA A 425 -3.23 27.33 5.08
CA ALA A 425 -3.43 25.97 4.58
C ALA A 425 -4.61 25.90 3.60
N ILE A 426 -5.76 26.52 3.96
CA ILE A 426 -6.95 26.59 3.11
C ILE A 426 -6.69 27.40 1.84
N GLU A 427 -6.00 28.54 1.92
CA GLU A 427 -5.60 29.29 0.73
C GLU A 427 -4.77 28.46 -0.24
N THR A 428 -3.78 27.73 0.28
CA THR A 428 -2.93 26.83 -0.53
C THR A 428 -3.76 25.72 -1.19
N CYS A 429 -4.69 25.12 -0.43
CA CYS A 429 -5.61 24.09 -0.89
C CYS A 429 -6.53 24.61 -2.02
N CYS A 430 -7.18 25.76 -1.82
CA CYS A 430 -8.08 26.35 -2.81
C CYS A 430 -7.38 26.75 -4.11
N LYS A 431 -6.16 27.27 -4.03
CA LYS A 431 -5.34 27.58 -5.22
C LYS A 431 -5.12 26.34 -6.09
N LYS A 432 -4.73 25.21 -5.47
CA LYS A 432 -4.49 23.95 -6.18
C LYS A 432 -5.77 23.35 -6.73
N TYR A 433 -6.85 23.36 -5.94
CA TYR A 433 -8.16 22.84 -6.33
C TYR A 433 -8.68 23.48 -7.63
N ASN A 434 -8.35 24.78 -7.86
CA ASN A 434 -8.73 25.51 -9.05
C ASN A 434 -7.76 25.31 -10.24
N ALA A 435 -6.47 25.11 -9.98
CA ALA A 435 -5.49 24.87 -11.03
C ALA A 435 -5.81 23.57 -11.82
N ASP A 436 -6.26 22.53 -11.14
CA ASP A 436 -6.69 21.28 -11.77
C ASP A 436 -7.97 21.43 -12.63
N ASN A 437 -8.76 22.50 -12.41
CA ASN A 437 -9.92 22.84 -13.25
C ASN A 437 -9.53 23.48 -14.58
N ALA A 438 -8.40 24.15 -14.67
CA ALA A 438 -7.95 24.81 -15.89
C ALA A 438 -7.50 23.77 -16.96
N TYR A 439 -6.87 22.69 -16.52
CA TYR A 439 -6.44 21.62 -17.44
C TYR A 439 -7.58 20.79 -18.04
N TYR A 440 -8.71 20.63 -17.32
CA TYR A 440 -9.86 19.86 -17.82
C TYR A 440 -10.79 20.64 -18.76
N ASN A 441 -10.66 21.98 -18.83
CA ASN A 441 -11.51 22.81 -19.68
C ASN A 441 -10.87 23.18 -21.03
N GLU A 442 -9.61 22.82 -21.29
CA GLU A 442 -8.93 23.04 -22.58
C GLU A 442 -9.11 21.87 -23.56
N ASP A 443 -9.69 20.75 -23.14
CA ASP A 443 -9.93 19.54 -23.96
C ASP A 443 -11.42 19.26 -24.27
N ASN A 444 -12.34 20.25 -24.11
CA ASN A 444 -13.75 20.12 -24.51
C ASN A 444 -14.16 21.20 -25.54
#